data_8c3443cbbff78493a90374e8d4eead02
#
_entry.id   8c3443cbbff78493a90374e8d4eead02
#
_cell.length_a   1.000
_cell.length_b   1.000
_cell.length_c   1.000
_cell.angle_alpha   90.00
_cell.angle_beta   90.00
_cell.angle_gamma   90.00
#
_symmetry.space_group_name_H-M   'P 1'
#
loop_
_entity.id
_entity.type
_entity.pdbx_description
1 polymer ?
#
loop_
_entity_poly.entity_id
_entity_poly.type
_entity_poly.pdbx_seq_one_letter_code
_entity_poly.pdbx_strand_id
1 'polypeptide(L)'
;MKILILGAGLLGACLAYRLTRAGCTVIVAEAATPASGGSGASFGWINASFYLNPAHHHLRVAAIAAHHRMTTDLAIPAPTWSGTLWFEAQGEPLTRLLTDLTNLGYPVTLNSNPAALEPALLTPPPQALIFPGEGATDAAALTRALLTASGATVLPHSQGTTLLTQNGQITGALTATGPLLADHTVLATGTGTPALLHSIGLDFSIVHRPGMILRTHPVPFRLAHILVTPHQEIRQLPDGSLLTPCSANHQADTSETIPGTALEQALTHLSTLLGPVTPAETRLAHRPVPADGMPVLGQAAPGLSLAVMHSGVTLAPLAAEALSAEITGQRPDPLWALYRPKTQTTPAIGPGSTLHN
;
A
#
# COMPACT_ATOMS: atom_id res chain seq x y z
N MET A 1 -2.05 15.02 -23.48
CA MET A 1 -2.59 13.65 -23.32
C MET A 1 -3.59 13.64 -22.18
N LYS A 2 -4.76 13.03 -22.40
CA LYS A 2 -5.81 12.88 -21.38
C LYS A 2 -5.69 11.50 -20.72
N ILE A 3 -5.54 11.47 -19.39
CA ILE A 3 -5.38 10.25 -18.61
C ILE A 3 -6.61 10.05 -17.72
N LEU A 4 -7.13 8.82 -17.71
CA LEU A 4 -8.14 8.37 -16.76
C LEU A 4 -7.46 7.46 -15.72
N ILE A 5 -7.52 7.83 -14.46
CA ILE A 5 -7.10 6.97 -13.34
C ILE A 5 -8.37 6.45 -12.67
N LEU A 6 -8.53 5.14 -12.62
CA LEU A 6 -9.57 4.48 -11.83
C LEU A 6 -9.00 4.14 -10.46
N GLY A 7 -9.60 4.73 -9.41
CA GLY A 7 -9.20 4.59 -8.01
C GLY A 7 -8.45 5.81 -7.46
N ALA A 8 -9.01 6.41 -6.41
CA ALA A 8 -8.46 7.55 -5.67
C ALA A 8 -7.83 7.13 -4.31
N GLY A 9 -7.16 5.98 -4.28
CA GLY A 9 -6.25 5.60 -3.21
C GLY A 9 -4.91 6.33 -3.32
N LEU A 10 -3.97 6.07 -2.39
CA LEU A 10 -2.67 6.75 -2.36
C LEU A 10 -1.90 6.61 -3.69
N LEU A 11 -1.92 5.42 -4.28
CA LEU A 11 -1.24 5.19 -5.56
C LEU A 11 -1.85 6.01 -6.71
N GLY A 12 -3.20 6.04 -6.80
CA GLY A 12 -3.88 6.88 -7.78
C GLY A 12 -3.62 8.38 -7.57
N ALA A 13 -3.54 8.81 -6.32
CA ALA A 13 -3.22 10.20 -5.97
C ALA A 13 -1.77 10.59 -6.33
N CYS A 14 -0.80 9.71 -6.04
CA CYS A 14 0.59 9.91 -6.47
C CYS A 14 0.72 9.99 -7.99
N LEU A 15 0.02 9.12 -8.72
CA LEU A 15 -0.03 9.13 -10.19
C LEU A 15 -0.68 10.39 -10.72
N ALA A 16 -1.83 10.82 -10.17
CA ALA A 16 -2.49 12.05 -10.57
C ALA A 16 -1.54 13.25 -10.42
N TYR A 17 -0.86 13.33 -9.28
CA TYR A 17 0.10 14.39 -9.02
C TYR A 17 1.27 14.40 -10.03
N ARG A 18 1.89 13.25 -10.29
CA ARG A 18 3.02 13.17 -11.24
C ARG A 18 2.59 13.43 -12.68
N LEU A 19 1.48 12.86 -13.13
CA LEU A 19 0.99 13.02 -14.50
C LEU A 19 0.54 14.45 -14.82
N THR A 20 -0.12 15.14 -13.87
CA THR A 20 -0.47 16.55 -14.10
C THR A 20 0.77 17.44 -14.18
N ARG A 21 1.79 17.21 -13.36
CA ARG A 21 3.07 17.91 -13.45
C ARG A 21 3.84 17.59 -14.74
N ALA A 22 3.60 16.44 -15.34
CA ALA A 22 4.10 16.08 -16.67
C ALA A 22 3.26 16.68 -17.83
N GLY A 23 2.30 17.56 -17.53
CA GLY A 23 1.47 18.25 -18.52
C GLY A 23 0.27 17.44 -19.04
N CYS A 24 -0.10 16.35 -18.38
CA CYS A 24 -1.29 15.59 -18.74
C CYS A 24 -2.56 16.22 -18.13
N THR A 25 -3.68 16.09 -18.84
CA THR A 25 -5.02 16.34 -18.28
C THR A 25 -5.48 15.06 -17.59
N VAL A 26 -5.68 15.10 -16.27
CA VAL A 26 -5.97 13.90 -15.47
C VAL A 26 -7.38 13.95 -14.89
N ILE A 27 -8.11 12.86 -15.06
CA ILE A 27 -9.40 12.58 -14.40
C ILE A 27 -9.16 11.37 -13.49
N VAL A 28 -9.57 11.48 -12.22
CA VAL A 28 -9.54 10.38 -11.25
C VAL A 28 -10.97 10.01 -10.91
N ALA A 29 -11.40 8.81 -11.27
CA ALA A 29 -12.74 8.28 -10.94
C ALA A 29 -12.62 7.31 -9.76
N GLU A 30 -13.43 7.52 -8.73
CA GLU A 30 -13.42 6.77 -7.48
C GLU A 30 -14.80 6.19 -7.18
N ALA A 31 -14.83 4.94 -6.73
CA ALA A 31 -16.08 4.23 -6.44
C ALA A 31 -16.87 4.86 -5.28
N ALA A 32 -16.18 5.36 -4.28
CA ALA A 32 -16.79 6.02 -3.11
C ALA A 32 -16.19 7.43 -2.93
N THR A 33 -15.40 7.63 -1.89
CA THR A 33 -14.67 8.88 -1.63
C THR A 33 -13.16 8.64 -1.63
N PRO A 34 -12.32 9.63 -1.94
CA PRO A 34 -10.87 9.48 -1.91
C PRO A 34 -10.37 8.88 -0.59
N ALA A 35 -9.48 7.90 -0.71
CA ALA A 35 -8.89 7.15 0.41
C ALA A 35 -9.88 6.28 1.23
N SER A 36 -11.08 5.98 0.75
CA SER A 36 -12.05 5.15 1.47
C SER A 36 -11.69 3.64 1.51
N GLY A 37 -10.83 3.18 0.60
CA GLY A 37 -10.38 1.79 0.55
C GLY A 37 -9.17 1.51 1.45
N GLY A 38 -8.24 0.65 1.00
CA GLY A 38 -7.05 0.23 1.73
C GLY A 38 -6.17 1.38 2.23
N SER A 39 -6.13 2.52 1.54
CA SER A 39 -5.37 3.70 1.98
C SER A 39 -5.94 4.30 3.27
N GLY A 40 -7.27 4.32 3.44
CA GLY A 40 -7.93 4.85 4.63
C GLY A 40 -7.89 3.93 5.85
N ALA A 41 -7.66 2.64 5.63
CA ALA A 41 -7.50 1.64 6.69
C ALA A 41 -6.07 1.09 6.74
N SER A 42 -5.09 1.94 6.49
CA SER A 42 -3.67 1.55 6.46
C SER A 42 -2.97 1.90 7.77
N PHE A 43 -2.09 1.02 8.23
CA PHE A 43 -1.14 1.33 9.29
C PHE A 43 -0.18 2.46 8.90
N GLY A 44 0.08 2.65 7.61
CA GLY A 44 0.84 3.76 7.08
C GLY A 44 2.36 3.63 7.19
N TRP A 45 2.91 2.44 7.47
CA TRP A 45 4.34 2.20 7.64
C TRP A 45 5.08 2.27 6.30
N ILE A 46 6.19 3.01 6.30
CA ILE A 46 7.14 3.17 5.20
C ILE A 46 8.42 2.46 5.64
N ASN A 47 8.69 1.30 5.04
CA ASN A 47 9.77 0.43 5.52
C ASN A 47 10.42 -0.35 4.38
N ALA A 48 11.64 -0.85 4.63
CA ALA A 48 12.32 -1.80 3.76
C ALA A 48 12.80 -3.05 4.53
N SER A 49 12.67 -3.06 5.85
CA SER A 49 13.00 -4.23 6.70
C SER A 49 12.06 -5.42 6.44
N PHE A 50 10.86 -5.16 5.90
CA PHE A 50 9.85 -6.16 5.62
C PHE A 50 9.79 -6.45 4.12
N TYR A 51 10.53 -7.45 3.65
CA TYR A 51 10.71 -7.76 2.22
C TYR A 51 10.52 -9.26 1.94
N LEU A 52 10.24 -9.60 0.68
CA LEU A 52 10.01 -10.99 0.25
C LEU A 52 11.28 -11.63 -0.35
N ASN A 53 12.11 -10.81 -1.00
CA ASN A 53 13.38 -11.22 -1.60
C ASN A 53 14.28 -9.99 -1.79
N PRO A 54 15.58 -10.14 -2.12
CA PRO A 54 16.50 -9.02 -2.27
C PRO A 54 16.07 -7.97 -3.31
N ALA A 55 15.47 -8.36 -4.42
CA ALA A 55 14.98 -7.41 -5.42
C ALA A 55 13.82 -6.55 -4.87
N HIS A 56 12.91 -7.16 -4.10
CA HIS A 56 11.84 -6.44 -3.42
C HIS A 56 12.38 -5.51 -2.32
N HIS A 57 13.45 -5.91 -1.61
CA HIS A 57 14.14 -5.04 -0.65
C HIS A 57 14.70 -3.79 -1.35
N HIS A 58 15.45 -3.96 -2.46
CA HIS A 58 15.99 -2.82 -3.22
C HIS A 58 14.90 -1.87 -3.71
N LEU A 59 13.77 -2.42 -4.19
CA LEU A 59 12.61 -1.62 -4.58
C LEU A 59 12.06 -0.78 -3.41
N ARG A 60 11.98 -1.35 -2.22
CA ARG A 60 11.48 -0.67 -1.02
C ARG A 60 12.45 0.41 -0.53
N VAL A 61 13.75 0.17 -0.57
CA VAL A 61 14.78 1.18 -0.24
C VAL A 61 14.68 2.37 -1.21
N ALA A 62 14.55 2.11 -2.51
CA ALA A 62 14.34 3.17 -3.50
C ALA A 62 13.02 3.93 -3.26
N ALA A 63 11.99 3.25 -2.78
CA ALA A 63 10.70 3.86 -2.46
C ALA A 63 10.75 4.76 -1.22
N ILE A 64 11.54 4.44 -0.20
CA ILE A 64 11.84 5.35 0.93
C ILE A 64 12.46 6.65 0.39
N ALA A 65 13.45 6.55 -0.50
CA ALA A 65 14.06 7.72 -1.13
C ALA A 65 13.04 8.53 -1.98
N ALA A 66 12.08 7.86 -2.63
CA ALA A 66 11.01 8.53 -3.37
C ALA A 66 10.05 9.31 -2.45
N HIS A 67 9.79 8.82 -1.23
CA HIS A 67 9.05 9.57 -0.23
C HIS A 67 9.76 10.87 0.16
N HIS A 68 11.06 10.82 0.38
CA HIS A 68 11.85 12.03 0.68
C HIS A 68 11.79 13.03 -0.48
N ARG A 69 11.97 12.59 -1.73
CA ARG A 69 11.84 13.47 -2.91
C ARG A 69 10.45 14.11 -3.00
N MET A 70 9.40 13.30 -2.81
CA MET A 70 8.03 13.80 -2.91
C MET A 70 7.72 14.87 -1.86
N THR A 71 8.20 14.72 -0.63
CA THR A 71 7.94 15.67 0.46
C THR A 71 8.78 16.95 0.35
N THR A 72 9.92 16.92 -0.32
CA THR A 72 10.71 18.12 -0.62
C THR A 72 10.00 19.03 -1.64
N ASP A 73 9.31 18.41 -2.61
CA ASP A 73 8.61 19.12 -3.69
C ASP A 73 7.25 19.70 -3.28
N LEU A 74 6.70 19.26 -2.15
CA LEU A 74 5.32 19.54 -1.75
C LEU A 74 5.21 20.02 -0.31
N ALA A 75 4.48 21.09 -0.10
CA ALA A 75 3.98 21.50 1.22
C ALA A 75 2.78 20.59 1.65
N ILE A 76 3.02 19.28 1.77
CA ILE A 76 2.04 18.29 2.20
C ILE A 76 2.44 17.71 3.56
N PRO A 77 1.52 17.02 4.26
CA PRO A 77 1.89 16.29 5.47
C PRO A 77 3.04 15.32 5.21
N ALA A 78 4.22 15.66 5.73
CA ALA A 78 5.40 14.83 5.59
C ALA A 78 5.26 13.54 6.43
N PRO A 79 5.84 12.40 6.00
CA PRO A 79 5.99 11.24 6.87
C PRO A 79 6.79 11.58 8.13
N THR A 80 6.46 10.93 9.23
CA THR A 80 7.27 10.97 10.44
C THR A 80 8.34 9.87 10.35
N TRP A 81 9.60 10.25 10.37
CA TRP A 81 10.76 9.34 10.28
C TRP A 81 11.28 9.04 11.69
N SER A 82 10.47 8.31 12.47
CA SER A 82 10.80 7.95 13.86
C SER A 82 11.72 6.73 13.98
N GLY A 83 11.96 6.03 12.89
CA GLY A 83 12.58 4.72 12.91
C GLY A 83 11.65 3.63 13.42
N THR A 84 12.12 2.41 13.35
CA THR A 84 11.43 1.20 13.84
C THR A 84 12.27 0.50 14.89
N LEU A 85 11.65 0.13 16.00
CA LEU A 85 12.21 -0.78 17.01
C LEU A 85 11.55 -2.15 16.80
N TRP A 86 12.33 -3.09 16.27
CA TRP A 86 11.85 -4.43 15.91
C TRP A 86 12.30 -5.47 16.95
N PHE A 87 11.36 -6.18 17.51
CA PHE A 87 11.60 -7.29 18.44
C PHE A 87 10.54 -8.41 18.28
N GLU A 88 10.02 -8.56 17.06
CA GLU A 88 9.07 -9.61 16.70
C GLU A 88 9.56 -11.01 17.05
N ALA A 89 10.87 -11.23 17.00
CA ALA A 89 11.51 -12.45 17.42
C ALA A 89 12.78 -12.18 18.22
N GLN A 90 13.26 -13.19 18.90
CA GLN A 90 14.50 -13.17 19.68
C GLN A 90 15.43 -14.32 19.25
N GLY A 91 16.70 -14.30 19.70
CA GLY A 91 17.67 -15.34 19.41
C GLY A 91 18.05 -15.46 17.93
N GLU A 92 18.04 -16.67 17.39
CA GLU A 92 18.50 -16.95 16.03
C GLU A 92 17.72 -16.20 14.92
N PRO A 93 16.39 -16.07 14.94
CA PRO A 93 15.65 -15.30 13.93
C PRO A 93 16.03 -13.80 13.95
N LEU A 94 16.24 -13.19 15.10
CA LEU A 94 16.71 -11.82 15.22
C LEU A 94 18.11 -11.65 14.62
N THR A 95 19.03 -12.56 14.95
CA THR A 95 20.41 -12.54 14.43
C THR A 95 20.45 -12.76 12.93
N ARG A 96 19.59 -13.61 12.40
CA ARG A 96 19.46 -13.86 10.96
C ARG A 96 18.99 -12.59 10.26
N LEU A 97 17.93 -11.94 10.74
CA LEU A 97 17.42 -10.70 10.14
C LEU A 97 18.49 -9.59 10.16
N LEU A 98 19.23 -9.44 11.27
CA LEU A 98 20.35 -8.51 11.37
C LEU A 98 21.41 -8.79 10.30
N THR A 99 21.79 -10.05 10.14
CA THR A 99 22.81 -10.48 9.17
C THR A 99 22.35 -10.24 7.74
N ASP A 100 21.12 -10.64 7.42
CA ASP A 100 20.55 -10.52 6.08
C ASP A 100 20.45 -9.04 5.65
N LEU A 101 19.93 -8.17 6.52
CA LEU A 101 19.82 -6.74 6.23
C LEU A 101 21.19 -6.06 6.17
N THR A 102 22.15 -6.46 7.02
CA THR A 102 23.53 -5.96 6.95
C THR A 102 24.18 -6.33 5.61
N ASN A 103 24.00 -7.57 5.15
CA ASN A 103 24.51 -8.04 3.86
C ASN A 103 23.86 -7.30 2.67
N LEU A 104 22.60 -6.86 2.83
CA LEU A 104 21.90 -6.02 1.85
C LEU A 104 22.31 -4.53 1.94
N GLY A 105 23.19 -4.16 2.86
CA GLY A 105 23.61 -2.77 3.08
C GLY A 105 22.53 -1.87 3.69
N TYR A 106 21.51 -2.47 4.32
CA TYR A 106 20.43 -1.70 4.95
C TYR A 106 20.87 -1.22 6.35
N PRO A 107 20.63 0.06 6.71
CA PRO A 107 20.97 0.56 8.04
C PRO A 107 20.18 -0.16 9.12
N VAL A 108 20.85 -0.99 9.88
CA VAL A 108 20.29 -1.74 11.00
C VAL A 108 21.32 -1.83 12.13
N THR A 109 20.86 -1.70 13.37
CA THR A 109 21.71 -1.86 14.57
C THR A 109 21.01 -2.72 15.61
N LEU A 110 21.78 -3.54 16.30
CA LEU A 110 21.31 -4.29 17.47
C LEU A 110 21.40 -3.41 18.72
N ASN A 111 20.31 -3.34 19.47
CA ASN A 111 20.25 -2.66 20.76
C ASN A 111 19.98 -3.66 21.87
N SER A 112 20.79 -3.64 22.93
CA SER A 112 20.68 -4.52 24.10
C SER A 112 20.01 -3.85 25.31
N ASN A 113 19.48 -2.65 25.14
CA ASN A 113 18.72 -1.93 26.17
C ASN A 113 17.49 -1.21 25.58
N PRO A 114 16.51 -1.94 25.02
CA PRO A 114 15.31 -1.34 24.44
C PRO A 114 14.49 -0.50 25.41
N ALA A 115 14.54 -0.82 26.71
CA ALA A 115 13.87 -0.05 27.75
C ALA A 115 14.34 1.42 27.83
N ALA A 116 15.60 1.68 27.53
CA ALA A 116 16.12 3.04 27.49
C ALA A 116 15.64 3.84 26.27
N LEU A 117 15.34 3.15 25.16
CA LEU A 117 14.81 3.76 23.92
C LEU A 117 13.31 3.98 24.00
N GLU A 118 12.59 3.08 24.64
CA GLU A 118 11.14 3.09 24.81
C GLU A 118 10.76 2.89 26.27
N PRO A 119 10.86 3.94 27.10
CA PRO A 119 10.52 3.85 28.53
C PRO A 119 9.04 3.50 28.82
N ALA A 120 8.17 3.64 27.81
CA ALA A 120 6.77 3.27 27.89
C ALA A 120 6.53 1.73 27.88
N LEU A 121 7.53 0.93 27.50
CA LEU A 121 7.41 -0.52 27.52
C LEU A 121 7.42 -1.06 28.96
N LEU A 122 6.31 -1.66 29.37
CA LEU A 122 6.20 -2.34 30.69
C LEU A 122 6.96 -3.66 30.71
N THR A 123 7.04 -4.32 29.55
CA THR A 123 7.74 -5.60 29.35
C THR A 123 8.72 -5.47 28.19
N PRO A 124 9.84 -4.71 28.38
CA PRO A 124 10.81 -4.52 27.31
C PRO A 124 11.51 -5.84 26.97
N PRO A 125 11.78 -6.11 25.67
CA PRO A 125 12.55 -7.28 25.27
C PRO A 125 14.02 -7.12 25.68
N PRO A 126 14.78 -8.22 25.77
CA PRO A 126 16.23 -8.15 26.09
C PRO A 126 17.04 -7.50 24.96
N GLN A 127 16.59 -7.64 23.72
CA GLN A 127 17.25 -7.08 22.54
C GLN A 127 16.22 -6.65 21.50
N ALA A 128 16.57 -5.67 20.67
CA ALA A 128 15.78 -5.22 19.54
C ALA A 128 16.69 -4.75 18.39
N LEU A 129 16.20 -4.82 17.16
CA LEU A 129 16.84 -4.17 16.02
C LEU A 129 16.24 -2.77 15.84
N ILE A 130 17.09 -1.82 15.43
CA ILE A 130 16.70 -0.46 15.11
C ILE A 130 16.87 -0.26 13.61
N PHE A 131 15.82 0.23 12.94
CA PHE A 131 15.82 0.65 11.54
C PHE A 131 15.61 2.16 11.47
N PRO A 132 16.67 2.98 11.48
CA PRO A 132 16.55 4.43 11.64
C PRO A 132 15.93 5.13 10.43
N GLY A 133 16.02 4.53 9.24
CA GLY A 133 15.50 5.09 7.99
C GLY A 133 14.01 4.82 7.73
N GLU A 134 13.30 4.20 8.66
CA GLU A 134 11.89 3.88 8.50
C GLU A 134 10.99 4.93 9.13
N GLY A 135 9.75 5.01 8.66
CA GLY A 135 8.80 5.99 9.14
C GLY A 135 7.36 5.61 8.86
N ALA A 136 6.46 6.54 9.09
CA ALA A 136 5.04 6.34 8.82
C ALA A 136 4.36 7.62 8.35
N THR A 137 3.25 7.46 7.64
CA THR A 137 2.39 8.57 7.21
C THR A 137 0.92 8.28 7.50
N ASP A 138 0.11 9.33 7.61
CA ASP A 138 -1.34 9.21 7.45
C ASP A 138 -1.63 9.11 5.95
N ALA A 139 -1.81 7.86 5.48
CA ALA A 139 -2.01 7.61 4.05
C ALA A 139 -3.30 8.25 3.51
N ALA A 140 -4.34 8.40 4.33
CA ALA A 140 -5.57 9.07 3.94
C ALA A 140 -5.39 10.58 3.79
N ALA A 141 -4.73 11.22 4.75
CA ALA A 141 -4.41 12.64 4.68
C ALA A 141 -3.47 12.95 3.50
N LEU A 142 -2.43 12.12 3.32
CA LEU A 142 -1.51 12.25 2.19
C LEU A 142 -2.21 12.08 0.84
N THR A 143 -3.13 11.11 0.72
CA THR A 143 -3.93 10.91 -0.50
C THR A 143 -4.73 12.16 -0.86
N ARG A 144 -5.47 12.72 0.11
CA ARG A 144 -6.27 13.94 -0.12
C ARG A 144 -5.40 15.14 -0.48
N ALA A 145 -4.28 15.32 0.21
CA ALA A 145 -3.33 16.41 -0.05
C ALA A 145 -2.74 16.32 -1.47
N LEU A 146 -2.35 15.12 -1.91
CA LEU A 146 -1.83 14.89 -3.26
C LEU A 146 -2.88 15.14 -4.34
N LEU A 147 -4.11 14.68 -4.16
CA LEU A 147 -5.21 14.95 -5.09
C LEU A 147 -5.49 16.46 -5.21
N THR A 148 -5.51 17.17 -4.10
CA THR A 148 -5.66 18.64 -4.09
C THR A 148 -4.49 19.31 -4.82
N ALA A 149 -3.25 18.93 -4.50
CA ALA A 149 -2.05 19.52 -5.11
C ALA A 149 -1.89 19.17 -6.60
N SER A 150 -2.50 18.07 -7.05
CA SER A 150 -2.47 17.65 -8.47
C SER A 150 -3.28 18.59 -9.36
N GLY A 151 -4.34 19.18 -8.87
CA GLY A 151 -5.31 19.89 -9.71
C GLY A 151 -6.10 18.99 -10.67
N ALA A 152 -6.02 17.67 -10.52
CA ALA A 152 -6.78 16.71 -11.32
C ALA A 152 -8.29 16.83 -11.04
N THR A 153 -9.11 16.52 -12.04
CA THR A 153 -10.56 16.40 -11.85
C THR A 153 -10.86 15.09 -11.09
N VAL A 154 -11.33 15.19 -9.86
CA VAL A 154 -11.68 14.01 -9.03
C VAL A 154 -13.19 13.82 -9.06
N LEU A 155 -13.64 12.64 -9.47
CA LEU A 155 -15.03 12.24 -9.55
C LEU A 155 -15.32 11.14 -8.50
N PRO A 156 -15.80 11.51 -7.31
CA PRO A 156 -16.26 10.52 -6.33
C PRO A 156 -17.56 9.87 -6.82
N HIS A 157 -17.90 8.70 -6.26
CA HIS A 157 -19.08 7.92 -6.60
C HIS A 157 -19.21 7.59 -8.10
N SER A 158 -18.05 7.46 -8.77
CA SER A 158 -17.92 7.20 -10.21
C SER A 158 -17.16 5.90 -10.45
N GLN A 159 -17.66 4.79 -9.87
CA GLN A 159 -17.06 3.48 -10.02
C GLN A 159 -16.95 3.08 -11.49
N GLY A 160 -15.73 2.72 -11.92
CA GLY A 160 -15.51 2.08 -13.21
C GLY A 160 -16.07 0.65 -13.20
N THR A 161 -16.88 0.31 -14.18
CA THR A 161 -17.52 -1.00 -14.28
C THR A 161 -17.03 -1.83 -15.46
N THR A 162 -16.66 -1.18 -16.56
CA THR A 162 -16.23 -1.83 -17.79
C THR A 162 -15.20 -0.95 -18.50
N LEU A 163 -14.15 -1.54 -19.04
CA LEU A 163 -13.18 -0.83 -19.88
C LEU A 163 -13.75 -0.70 -21.30
N LEU A 164 -13.61 0.50 -21.87
CA LEU A 164 -14.06 0.79 -23.24
C LEU A 164 -12.92 0.50 -24.22
N THR A 165 -13.23 -0.26 -25.26
CA THR A 165 -12.24 -0.69 -26.27
C THR A 165 -12.64 -0.21 -27.65
N GLN A 166 -11.69 0.32 -28.40
CA GLN A 166 -11.85 0.67 -29.81
C GLN A 166 -10.62 0.23 -30.59
N ASN A 167 -10.79 -0.54 -31.65
CA ASN A 167 -9.70 -1.04 -32.51
C ASN A 167 -8.56 -1.74 -31.70
N GLY A 168 -8.92 -2.51 -30.66
CA GLY A 168 -7.96 -3.23 -29.82
C GLY A 168 -7.21 -2.35 -28.79
N GLN A 169 -7.53 -1.07 -28.70
CA GLN A 169 -6.97 -0.14 -27.74
C GLN A 169 -8.00 0.23 -26.68
N ILE A 170 -7.59 0.37 -25.42
CA ILE A 170 -8.44 0.92 -24.35
C ILE A 170 -8.54 2.43 -24.53
N THR A 171 -9.77 2.93 -24.58
CA THR A 171 -10.10 4.34 -24.83
C THR A 171 -10.81 4.99 -23.66
N GLY A 172 -10.90 4.32 -22.51
CA GLY A 172 -11.55 4.82 -21.31
C GLY A 172 -12.26 3.74 -20.52
N ALA A 173 -13.27 4.16 -19.75
CA ALA A 173 -14.10 3.26 -18.97
C ALA A 173 -15.55 3.74 -18.91
N LEU A 174 -16.48 2.81 -18.83
CA LEU A 174 -17.85 3.08 -18.39
C LEU A 174 -17.85 3.19 -16.87
N THR A 175 -18.42 4.25 -16.34
CA THR A 175 -18.57 4.47 -14.91
C THR A 175 -20.04 4.59 -14.52
N ALA A 176 -20.32 4.59 -13.21
CA ALA A 176 -21.68 4.81 -12.71
C ALA A 176 -22.27 6.15 -13.15
N THR A 177 -21.44 7.14 -13.50
CA THR A 177 -21.84 8.47 -13.96
C THR A 177 -21.79 8.63 -15.49
N GLY A 178 -21.49 7.55 -16.21
CA GLY A 178 -21.42 7.53 -17.68
C GLY A 178 -20.01 7.20 -18.21
N PRO A 179 -19.81 7.23 -19.54
CA PRO A 179 -18.52 6.93 -20.15
C PRO A 179 -17.51 8.06 -19.93
N LEU A 180 -16.30 7.70 -19.52
CA LEU A 180 -15.14 8.58 -19.41
C LEU A 180 -14.11 8.16 -20.47
N LEU A 181 -13.90 8.99 -21.48
CA LEU A 181 -12.92 8.73 -22.55
C LEU A 181 -11.57 9.36 -22.20
N ALA A 182 -10.48 8.66 -22.55
CA ALA A 182 -9.11 9.09 -22.33
C ALA A 182 -8.16 8.47 -23.38
N ASP A 183 -6.99 9.08 -23.56
CA ASP A 183 -5.92 8.54 -24.41
C ASP A 183 -5.22 7.35 -23.75
N HIS A 184 -5.22 7.31 -22.40
CA HIS A 184 -4.64 6.22 -21.61
C HIS A 184 -5.42 6.06 -20.29
N THR A 185 -5.64 4.80 -19.89
CA THR A 185 -6.32 4.45 -18.62
C THR A 185 -5.35 3.76 -17.68
N VAL A 186 -5.41 4.11 -16.39
CA VAL A 186 -4.62 3.47 -15.33
C VAL A 186 -5.56 2.84 -14.32
N LEU A 187 -5.38 1.55 -14.03
CA LEU A 187 -6.07 0.86 -12.94
C LEU A 187 -5.25 0.95 -11.66
N ALA A 188 -5.68 1.78 -10.73
CA ALA A 188 -5.22 1.89 -9.35
C ALA A 188 -6.33 1.50 -8.36
N THR A 189 -7.20 0.57 -8.79
CA THR A 189 -8.46 0.19 -8.13
C THR A 189 -8.31 -0.82 -7.00
N GLY A 190 -7.06 -1.16 -6.67
CA GLY A 190 -6.79 -2.13 -5.60
C GLY A 190 -7.51 -3.46 -5.87
N THR A 191 -8.39 -3.88 -4.96
CA THR A 191 -9.14 -5.14 -5.08
C THR A 191 -10.17 -5.16 -6.20
N GLY A 192 -10.52 -4.02 -6.79
CA GLY A 192 -11.42 -3.93 -7.94
C GLY A 192 -10.76 -4.22 -9.30
N THR A 193 -9.44 -4.38 -9.35
CA THR A 193 -8.70 -4.56 -10.61
C THR A 193 -9.10 -5.81 -11.39
N PRO A 194 -9.29 -7.00 -10.78
CA PRO A 194 -9.66 -8.22 -11.52
C PRO A 194 -10.96 -8.07 -12.32
N ALA A 195 -11.99 -7.48 -11.73
CA ALA A 195 -13.29 -7.33 -12.40
C ALA A 195 -13.19 -6.45 -13.66
N LEU A 196 -12.40 -5.36 -13.60
CA LEU A 196 -12.18 -4.50 -14.76
C LEU A 196 -11.38 -5.19 -15.86
N LEU A 197 -10.35 -5.95 -15.53
CA LEU A 197 -9.58 -6.70 -16.51
C LEU A 197 -10.39 -7.83 -17.14
N HIS A 198 -11.21 -8.51 -16.35
CA HIS A 198 -12.13 -9.53 -16.86
C HIS A 198 -13.09 -8.99 -17.91
N SER A 199 -13.51 -7.71 -17.80
CA SER A 199 -14.39 -7.06 -18.79
C SER A 199 -13.80 -6.96 -20.21
N ILE A 200 -12.50 -7.17 -20.36
CA ILE A 200 -11.78 -7.17 -21.63
C ILE A 200 -11.09 -8.51 -21.93
N GLY A 201 -11.47 -9.58 -21.20
CA GLY A 201 -10.93 -10.93 -21.40
C GLY A 201 -9.50 -11.12 -20.90
N LEU A 202 -9.05 -10.31 -19.94
CA LEU A 202 -7.76 -10.48 -19.27
C LEU A 202 -7.96 -11.00 -17.86
N ASP A 203 -7.21 -12.05 -17.52
CA ASP A 203 -7.21 -12.61 -16.17
C ASP A 203 -6.11 -11.96 -15.32
N PHE A 204 -6.51 -11.59 -14.10
CA PHE A 204 -5.62 -11.06 -13.08
C PHE A 204 -6.09 -11.53 -11.70
N SER A 205 -5.23 -12.20 -10.97
CA SER A 205 -5.60 -12.76 -9.67
C SER A 205 -5.00 -11.96 -8.53
N ILE A 206 -5.85 -11.68 -7.54
CA ILE A 206 -5.44 -11.13 -6.24
C ILE A 206 -5.92 -12.06 -5.12
N VAL A 207 -5.17 -12.08 -4.04
CA VAL A 207 -5.57 -12.74 -2.80
C VAL A 207 -6.43 -11.77 -2.00
N HIS A 208 -7.62 -12.21 -1.58
CA HIS A 208 -8.46 -11.44 -0.68
C HIS A 208 -7.88 -11.52 0.73
N ARG A 209 -7.24 -10.45 1.19
CA ARG A 209 -6.70 -10.36 2.55
C ARG A 209 -7.35 -9.22 3.31
N PRO A 210 -8.30 -9.51 4.19
CA PRO A 210 -8.85 -8.49 5.07
C PRO A 210 -7.78 -7.98 6.03
N GLY A 211 -7.86 -6.72 6.40
CA GLY A 211 -7.01 -6.10 7.40
C GLY A 211 -7.86 -5.18 8.26
N MET A 212 -7.86 -5.39 9.56
CA MET A 212 -8.51 -4.52 10.52
C MET A 212 -7.47 -3.70 11.26
N ILE A 213 -7.67 -2.39 11.29
CA ILE A 213 -6.84 -1.43 12.02
C ILE A 213 -7.63 -0.94 13.23
N LEU A 214 -7.01 -0.99 14.40
CA LEU A 214 -7.50 -0.39 15.64
C LEU A 214 -6.81 0.96 15.84
N ARG A 215 -7.59 1.98 16.16
CA ARG A 215 -7.15 3.23 16.77
C ARG A 215 -7.65 3.30 18.20
N THR A 216 -6.78 3.67 19.15
CA THR A 216 -7.16 3.88 20.54
C THR A 216 -7.52 5.34 20.80
N HIS A 217 -8.11 5.64 21.95
CA HIS A 217 -8.05 6.98 22.53
C HIS A 217 -6.58 7.37 22.82
N PRO A 218 -6.27 8.68 22.94
CA PRO A 218 -4.93 9.14 23.31
C PRO A 218 -4.45 8.51 24.64
N VAL A 219 -3.17 8.12 24.66
CA VAL A 219 -2.52 7.56 25.86
C VAL A 219 -1.61 8.58 26.53
N PRO A 220 -1.34 8.46 27.85
CA PRO A 220 -0.58 9.47 28.62
C PRO A 220 0.94 9.38 28.44
N PHE A 221 1.43 8.50 27.58
CA PHE A 221 2.85 8.30 27.30
C PHE A 221 3.18 8.59 25.83
N ARG A 222 4.47 8.58 25.50
CA ARG A 222 4.96 8.75 24.13
C ARG A 222 5.79 7.56 23.70
N LEU A 223 5.59 7.13 22.45
CA LEU A 223 6.46 6.19 21.74
C LEU A 223 7.41 6.98 20.85
N ALA A 224 8.70 6.68 20.95
CA ALA A 224 9.72 7.30 20.12
C ALA A 224 9.83 6.64 18.74
N HIS A 225 9.49 5.35 18.64
CA HIS A 225 9.62 4.54 17.42
C HIS A 225 8.31 3.87 17.04
N ILE A 226 8.26 3.36 15.80
CA ILE A 226 7.31 2.33 15.40
C ILE A 226 7.78 1.03 16.06
N LEU A 227 6.90 0.35 16.79
CA LEU A 227 7.21 -0.93 17.43
C LEU A 227 6.74 -2.08 16.53
N VAL A 228 7.63 -3.07 16.30
CA VAL A 228 7.27 -4.34 15.68
C VAL A 228 7.48 -5.44 16.69
N THR A 229 6.38 -5.97 17.19
CA THR A 229 6.30 -6.89 18.31
C THR A 229 5.95 -8.30 17.84
N PRO A 230 6.07 -9.35 18.68
CA PRO A 230 5.65 -10.71 18.31
C PRO A 230 4.18 -10.85 17.89
N HIS A 231 3.35 -9.86 18.19
CA HIS A 231 1.91 -9.96 17.98
C HIS A 231 1.37 -8.94 16.98
N GLN A 232 1.94 -7.73 16.94
CA GLN A 232 1.45 -6.66 16.08
C GLN A 232 2.44 -5.51 15.98
N GLU A 233 2.27 -4.68 14.96
CA GLU A 233 2.94 -3.39 14.87
C GLU A 233 2.15 -2.32 15.64
N ILE A 234 2.86 -1.38 16.24
CA ILE A 234 2.26 -0.28 17.01
C ILE A 234 2.95 1.02 16.63
N ARG A 235 2.18 2.05 16.33
CA ARG A 235 2.71 3.41 16.22
C ARG A 235 1.81 4.40 16.95
N GLN A 236 2.38 5.52 17.37
CA GLN A 236 1.61 6.61 17.96
C GLN A 236 1.33 7.69 16.92
N LEU A 237 0.11 8.18 16.90
CA LEU A 237 -0.31 9.31 16.08
C LEU A 237 0.03 10.64 16.77
N PRO A 238 0.06 11.78 16.04
CA PRO A 238 0.37 13.09 16.62
C PRO A 238 -0.57 13.51 17.78
N ASP A 239 -1.81 13.05 17.76
CA ASP A 239 -2.80 13.32 18.81
C ASP A 239 -2.61 12.46 20.06
N GLY A 240 -1.61 11.56 20.06
CA GLY A 240 -1.33 10.65 21.18
C GLY A 240 -2.06 9.33 21.13
N SER A 241 -2.99 9.10 20.19
CA SER A 241 -3.63 7.79 20.03
C SER A 241 -2.67 6.76 19.44
N LEU A 242 -2.89 5.49 19.75
CA LEU A 242 -2.14 4.39 19.12
C LEU A 242 -2.90 3.88 17.90
N LEU A 243 -2.14 3.45 16.89
CA LEU A 243 -2.65 2.76 15.72
C LEU A 243 -1.95 1.41 15.61
N THR A 244 -2.72 0.35 15.40
CA THR A 244 -2.21 -1.02 15.32
C THR A 244 -3.10 -1.91 14.45
N PRO A 245 -2.57 -2.86 13.68
CA PRO A 245 -3.41 -3.92 13.09
C PRO A 245 -3.91 -4.89 14.17
N CYS A 246 -5.15 -5.35 13.99
CA CYS A 246 -5.74 -6.36 14.88
C CYS A 246 -5.46 -7.79 14.43
N SER A 247 -4.94 -8.01 13.24
CA SER A 247 -4.55 -9.33 12.75
C SER A 247 -3.04 -9.41 12.70
N ALA A 248 -2.47 -10.27 13.52
CA ALA A 248 -1.04 -10.33 13.77
C ALA A 248 -0.23 -11.07 12.70
N ASN A 249 -0.86 -11.84 11.84
CA ASN A 249 -0.11 -12.64 10.89
C ASN A 249 0.05 -11.88 9.57
N HIS A 250 1.08 -11.10 9.52
CA HIS A 250 1.65 -10.34 8.44
C HIS A 250 1.45 -10.93 7.03
N GLN A 251 2.49 -11.22 6.30
CA GLN A 251 2.41 -11.66 4.91
C GLN A 251 2.10 -13.15 4.75
N ALA A 252 2.36 -13.95 5.78
CA ALA A 252 2.11 -15.39 5.77
C ALA A 252 0.62 -15.74 6.00
N ASP A 253 -0.17 -14.83 6.53
CA ASP A 253 -1.59 -15.06 6.78
C ASP A 253 -2.38 -15.04 5.47
N THR A 254 -2.90 -16.18 5.07
CA THR A 254 -3.75 -16.37 3.90
C THR A 254 -5.24 -16.42 4.25
N SER A 255 -5.62 -16.15 5.50
CA SER A 255 -7.02 -16.20 5.91
C SER A 255 -7.84 -15.13 5.20
N GLU A 256 -9.03 -15.50 4.73
CA GLU A 256 -9.99 -14.60 4.08
C GLU A 256 -10.93 -13.93 5.09
N THR A 257 -10.77 -14.24 6.38
CA THR A 257 -11.61 -13.73 7.46
C THR A 257 -10.76 -13.23 8.62
N ILE A 258 -11.27 -12.23 9.34
CA ILE A 258 -10.68 -11.78 10.59
C ILE A 258 -11.35 -12.55 11.73
N PRO A 259 -10.59 -13.21 12.63
CA PRO A 259 -11.15 -13.86 13.80
C PRO A 259 -11.96 -12.90 14.65
N GLY A 260 -13.13 -13.32 15.17
CA GLY A 260 -13.95 -12.49 16.04
C GLY A 260 -13.23 -12.02 17.31
N THR A 261 -12.19 -12.74 17.73
CA THR A 261 -11.34 -12.40 18.89
C THR A 261 -10.19 -11.46 18.57
N ALA A 262 -9.97 -11.08 17.30
CA ALA A 262 -8.79 -10.30 16.88
C ALA A 262 -8.66 -8.95 17.60
N LEU A 263 -9.77 -8.25 17.81
CA LEU A 263 -9.76 -6.98 18.53
C LEU A 263 -9.40 -7.18 20.01
N GLU A 264 -9.98 -8.16 20.67
CA GLU A 264 -9.71 -8.48 22.09
C GLU A 264 -8.24 -8.89 22.27
N GLN A 265 -7.72 -9.72 21.40
CA GLN A 265 -6.31 -10.12 21.41
C GLN A 265 -5.39 -8.90 21.24
N ALA A 266 -5.67 -8.03 20.26
CA ALA A 266 -4.88 -6.82 20.04
C ALA A 266 -4.89 -5.89 21.27
N LEU A 267 -6.03 -5.70 21.93
CA LEU A 267 -6.15 -4.90 23.16
C LEU A 267 -5.40 -5.54 24.32
N THR A 268 -5.48 -6.86 24.47
CA THR A 268 -4.73 -7.61 25.50
C THR A 268 -3.23 -7.43 25.32
N HIS A 269 -2.72 -7.58 24.09
CA HIS A 269 -1.29 -7.39 23.80
C HIS A 269 -0.83 -5.94 24.08
N LEU A 270 -1.62 -4.94 23.61
CA LEU A 270 -1.33 -3.53 23.91
C LEU A 270 -1.27 -3.28 25.40
N SER A 271 -2.27 -3.77 26.16
CA SER A 271 -2.34 -3.55 27.59
C SER A 271 -1.20 -4.22 28.36
N THR A 272 -0.77 -5.40 27.93
CA THR A 272 0.38 -6.10 28.52
C THR A 272 1.69 -5.36 28.25
N LEU A 273 1.85 -4.81 27.04
CA LEU A 273 3.09 -4.18 26.61
C LEU A 273 3.23 -2.73 27.08
N LEU A 274 2.14 -1.97 27.09
CA LEU A 274 2.14 -0.50 27.27
C LEU A 274 1.21 -0.01 28.41
N GLY A 275 0.46 -0.89 29.03
CA GLY A 275 -0.57 -0.54 30.01
C GLY A 275 -1.97 -0.37 29.39
N PRO A 276 -2.98 -0.09 30.22
CA PRO A 276 -4.36 -0.05 29.78
C PRO A 276 -4.61 0.93 28.65
N VAL A 277 -5.29 0.47 27.60
CA VAL A 277 -5.72 1.27 26.45
C VAL A 277 -7.21 1.12 26.23
N THR A 278 -7.85 2.16 25.69
CA THR A 278 -9.28 2.15 25.34
C THR A 278 -9.43 2.25 23.83
N PRO A 279 -10.16 1.33 23.17
CA PRO A 279 -10.43 1.41 21.75
C PRO A 279 -11.31 2.63 21.43
N ALA A 280 -11.00 3.33 20.34
CA ALA A 280 -11.78 4.45 19.83
C ALA A 280 -12.47 4.10 18.51
N GLU A 281 -11.76 3.44 17.58
CA GLU A 281 -12.26 3.13 16.25
C GLU A 281 -11.59 1.87 15.70
N THR A 282 -12.34 1.10 14.93
CA THR A 282 -11.78 0.05 14.07
C THR A 282 -12.17 0.30 12.62
N ARG A 283 -11.26 0.01 11.69
CA ARG A 283 -11.52 0.08 10.25
C ARG A 283 -11.09 -1.21 9.58
N LEU A 284 -11.99 -1.75 8.76
CA LEU A 284 -11.74 -2.93 7.94
C LEU A 284 -11.53 -2.52 6.49
N ALA A 285 -10.50 -3.07 5.85
CA ALA A 285 -10.32 -3.00 4.42
C ALA A 285 -9.68 -4.28 3.88
N HIS A 286 -9.78 -4.48 2.56
CA HIS A 286 -9.13 -5.60 1.89
C HIS A 286 -7.83 -5.13 1.22
N ARG A 287 -6.75 -5.84 1.50
CA ARG A 287 -5.43 -5.55 0.93
C ARG A 287 -5.37 -6.07 -0.51
N PRO A 288 -4.95 -5.25 -1.48
CA PRO A 288 -4.79 -5.69 -2.86
C PRO A 288 -3.46 -6.43 -3.03
N VAL A 289 -3.45 -7.72 -2.74
CA VAL A 289 -2.24 -8.57 -2.81
C VAL A 289 -2.29 -9.37 -4.10
N PRO A 290 -1.45 -9.09 -5.13
CA PRO A 290 -1.33 -9.96 -6.28
C PRO A 290 -0.99 -11.40 -5.86
N ALA A 291 -1.37 -12.38 -6.66
CA ALA A 291 -1.33 -13.80 -6.28
C ALA A 291 0.06 -14.30 -5.83
N ASP A 292 1.13 -13.73 -6.41
CA ASP A 292 2.53 -14.05 -6.04
C ASP A 292 3.08 -13.15 -4.89
N GLY A 293 2.24 -12.27 -4.34
CA GLY A 293 2.61 -11.32 -3.29
C GLY A 293 3.43 -10.11 -3.77
N MET A 294 3.83 -10.08 -5.03
CA MET A 294 4.69 -9.04 -5.59
C MET A 294 3.87 -7.85 -6.13
N PRO A 295 4.43 -6.64 -6.15
CA PRO A 295 3.78 -5.51 -6.80
C PRO A 295 3.65 -5.73 -8.31
N VAL A 296 2.63 -5.14 -8.93
CA VAL A 296 2.43 -5.14 -10.38
C VAL A 296 2.31 -3.72 -10.87
N LEU A 297 3.20 -3.34 -11.81
CA LEU A 297 3.27 -1.98 -12.37
C LEU A 297 3.61 -2.00 -13.86
N GLY A 298 2.83 -1.27 -14.67
CA GLY A 298 3.15 -1.01 -16.07
C GLY A 298 2.03 -1.33 -17.05
N GLN A 299 2.33 -1.27 -18.33
CA GLN A 299 1.37 -1.50 -19.41
C GLN A 299 0.91 -2.96 -19.43
N ALA A 300 -0.43 -3.15 -19.46
CA ALA A 300 -1.10 -4.45 -19.55
C ALA A 300 -1.72 -4.71 -20.92
N ALA A 301 -2.17 -3.64 -21.59
CA ALA A 301 -2.71 -3.67 -22.94
C ALA A 301 -2.49 -2.30 -23.61
N PRO A 302 -2.67 -2.16 -24.93
CA PRO A 302 -2.64 -0.86 -25.58
C PRO A 302 -3.62 0.11 -24.93
N GLY A 303 -3.14 1.27 -24.47
CA GLY A 303 -3.93 2.28 -23.76
C GLY A 303 -4.28 1.94 -22.30
N LEU A 304 -3.71 0.87 -21.72
CA LEU A 304 -4.00 0.44 -20.34
C LEU A 304 -2.74 0.13 -19.54
N SER A 305 -2.64 0.70 -18.36
CA SER A 305 -1.63 0.35 -17.36
C SER A 305 -2.25 -0.11 -16.04
N LEU A 306 -1.53 -0.98 -15.33
CA LEU A 306 -1.87 -1.47 -14.00
C LEU A 306 -0.93 -0.88 -12.96
N ALA A 307 -1.47 -0.63 -11.77
CA ALA A 307 -0.75 -0.24 -10.58
C ALA A 307 -1.42 -0.89 -9.36
N VAL A 308 -0.98 -2.11 -9.01
CA VAL A 308 -1.56 -2.93 -7.92
C VAL A 308 -0.46 -3.50 -7.05
N MET A 309 -0.55 -3.30 -5.74
CA MET A 309 0.48 -3.78 -4.81
C MET A 309 0.02 -3.82 -3.37
N HIS A 310 0.52 -4.79 -2.61
CA HIS A 310 0.29 -4.88 -1.17
C HIS A 310 0.91 -3.68 -0.44
N SER A 311 2.19 -3.46 -0.55
CA SER A 311 2.91 -2.39 0.18
C SER A 311 2.73 -0.99 -0.44
N GLY A 312 1.49 -0.67 -0.82
CA GLY A 312 1.17 0.55 -1.57
C GLY A 312 1.59 1.84 -0.86
N VAL A 313 1.58 1.88 0.48
CA VAL A 313 2.05 3.09 1.18
C VAL A 313 3.54 3.30 0.95
N THR A 314 4.37 2.29 1.15
CA THR A 314 5.82 2.40 0.88
C THR A 314 6.10 2.69 -0.60
N LEU A 315 5.45 1.94 -1.50
CA LEU A 315 5.85 1.91 -2.92
C LEU A 315 5.20 3.00 -3.79
N ALA A 316 4.09 3.62 -3.36
CA ALA A 316 3.30 4.51 -4.22
C ALA A 316 4.07 5.68 -4.84
N PRO A 317 4.94 6.42 -4.13
CA PRO A 317 5.69 7.51 -4.76
C PRO A 317 6.61 7.03 -5.87
N LEU A 318 7.38 5.95 -5.63
CA LEU A 318 8.29 5.39 -6.63
C LEU A 318 7.54 4.80 -7.83
N ALA A 319 6.43 4.08 -7.57
CA ALA A 319 5.59 3.54 -8.63
C ALA A 319 4.99 4.65 -9.50
N ALA A 320 4.58 5.76 -8.90
CA ALA A 320 4.06 6.91 -9.64
C ALA A 320 5.16 7.61 -10.46
N GLU A 321 6.37 7.73 -9.95
CA GLU A 321 7.51 8.24 -10.72
C GLU A 321 7.74 7.39 -11.97
N ALA A 322 7.88 6.07 -11.79
CA ALA A 322 8.17 5.14 -12.87
C ALA A 322 7.04 5.07 -13.91
N LEU A 323 5.79 4.91 -13.46
CA LEU A 323 4.66 4.72 -14.38
C LEU A 323 4.30 6.02 -15.12
N SER A 324 4.39 7.18 -14.46
CA SER A 324 4.15 8.45 -15.14
C SER A 324 5.20 8.73 -16.22
N ALA A 325 6.47 8.40 -15.97
CA ALA A 325 7.54 8.50 -16.93
C ALA A 325 7.30 7.59 -18.16
N GLU A 326 6.89 6.34 -17.92
CA GLU A 326 6.56 5.39 -18.99
C GLU A 326 5.36 5.86 -19.82
N ILE A 327 4.26 6.31 -19.18
CA ILE A 327 3.07 6.81 -19.87
C ILE A 327 3.40 8.04 -20.75
N THR A 328 4.35 8.86 -20.33
CA THR A 328 4.78 10.06 -21.07
C THR A 328 5.92 9.80 -22.07
N GLY A 329 6.21 8.54 -22.38
CA GLY A 329 7.10 8.12 -23.47
C GLY A 329 8.55 7.86 -23.08
N GLN A 330 8.88 7.83 -21.79
CA GLN A 330 10.20 7.39 -21.33
C GLN A 330 10.29 5.85 -21.32
N ARG A 331 11.51 5.33 -21.31
CA ARG A 331 11.71 3.88 -21.15
C ARG A 331 11.25 3.43 -19.75
N PRO A 332 10.64 2.23 -19.66
CA PRO A 332 10.32 1.64 -18.37
C PRO A 332 11.53 1.57 -17.44
N ASP A 333 11.34 1.94 -16.19
CA ASP A 333 12.40 1.88 -15.17
C ASP A 333 12.81 0.41 -14.94
N PRO A 334 14.11 0.05 -15.11
CA PRO A 334 14.59 -1.32 -14.92
C PRO A 334 14.34 -1.87 -13.52
N LEU A 335 14.20 -1.04 -12.51
CA LEU A 335 13.85 -1.46 -11.15
C LEU A 335 12.49 -2.19 -11.08
N TRP A 336 11.59 -1.89 -12.03
CA TRP A 336 10.27 -2.51 -12.16
C TRP A 336 10.22 -3.67 -13.15
N ALA A 337 11.34 -4.10 -13.73
CA ALA A 337 11.37 -5.12 -14.77
C ALA A 337 10.76 -6.46 -14.31
N LEU A 338 10.98 -6.84 -13.05
CA LEU A 338 10.43 -8.07 -12.46
C LEU A 338 8.94 -7.98 -12.09
N TYR A 339 8.37 -6.79 -12.11
CA TYR A 339 7.05 -6.46 -11.58
C TYR A 339 6.07 -6.02 -12.67
N ARG A 340 6.36 -6.37 -13.92
CA ARG A 340 5.50 -6.08 -15.07
C ARG A 340 4.23 -6.93 -15.04
N PRO A 341 3.09 -6.41 -15.54
CA PRO A 341 1.87 -7.19 -15.67
C PRO A 341 2.09 -8.48 -16.46
N LYS A 342 1.66 -9.59 -15.89
CA LYS A 342 1.62 -10.92 -16.52
C LYS A 342 0.16 -11.29 -16.72
N THR A 343 -0.53 -10.58 -17.62
CA THR A 343 -1.93 -10.86 -17.95
C THR A 343 -1.98 -12.03 -18.92
N GLN A 344 -2.86 -13.00 -18.64
CA GLN A 344 -3.20 -14.10 -19.55
C GLN A 344 -4.52 -13.77 -20.25
N THR A 345 -4.63 -14.10 -21.54
CA THR A 345 -5.92 -14.03 -22.23
C THR A 345 -6.79 -15.16 -21.77
N THR A 346 -7.99 -14.86 -21.29
CA THR A 346 -9.01 -15.89 -21.03
C THR A 346 -9.32 -16.57 -22.37
N PRO A 347 -9.23 -17.91 -22.48
CA PRO A 347 -9.67 -18.60 -23.69
C PRO A 347 -11.13 -18.21 -23.98
N ALA A 348 -11.41 -17.74 -25.20
CA ALA A 348 -12.78 -17.46 -25.61
C ALA A 348 -13.59 -18.75 -25.35
N ILE A 349 -14.60 -18.65 -24.49
CA ILE A 349 -15.59 -19.72 -24.33
C ILE A 349 -16.30 -19.76 -25.68
N GLY A 350 -15.93 -20.74 -26.51
CA GLY A 350 -16.58 -20.94 -27.80
C GLY A 350 -18.08 -21.14 -27.58
N PRO A 351 -18.95 -20.59 -28.44
CA PRO A 351 -20.38 -20.86 -28.38
C PRO A 351 -20.61 -22.34 -28.71
N GLY A 352 -20.82 -23.18 -27.68
CA GLY A 352 -21.19 -24.58 -27.89
C GLY A 352 -20.53 -25.59 -26.97
N SER A 353 -20.90 -25.60 -25.69
CA SER A 353 -21.01 -26.87 -24.94
C SER A 353 -22.39 -26.93 -24.28
N THR A 354 -23.37 -27.33 -25.09
CA THR A 354 -24.61 -27.92 -24.57
C THR A 354 -24.21 -29.14 -23.73
N LEU A 355 -24.44 -29.03 -22.44
CA LEU A 355 -24.46 -30.14 -21.53
C LEU A 355 -25.57 -31.10 -22.03
N HIS A 356 -25.18 -32.24 -22.64
CA HIS A 356 -26.03 -33.37 -22.77
C HIS A 356 -25.88 -34.27 -21.54
N ASN A 357 -26.97 -34.30 -20.78
CA ASN A 357 -27.40 -35.29 -19.73
C ASN A 357 -26.41 -35.62 -18.62
#